data_595ed0a0bae8c36058c2ee4097e171b0
#
_entry.id   595ed0a0bae8c36058c2ee4097e171b0
#
_cell.length_a   1.000
_cell.length_b   1.000
_cell.length_c   1.000
_cell.angle_alpha   90.00
_cell.angle_beta   90.00
_cell.angle_gamma   90.00
#
_symmetry.space_group_name_H-M   'P 1'
#
loop_
_entity.id
_entity.type
_entity.pdbx_description
1 polymer ?
#
loop_
_entity_poly.entity_id
_entity_poly.type
_entity_poly.pdbx_seq_one_letter_code
_entity_poly.pdbx_strand_id
1 'polypeptide(L)'
;MIEERLHALLRGVPVAMLAVDGHARIIGANEAAEALLGAVPGGRPFVTVLRHPEVNAALDAVLAGQERARLVVTLGAADRRVFCEVTVTALRAPGLVGAAVAIEDRSRDEETEQMRRDFVANVSHELRTPLTAMTGFIETLRGPA
;
A
#
# COMPACT_ATOMS: atom_id res chain seq x y z
N MET A 1 11.63 -17.72 -21.70
CA MET A 1 10.35 -18.33 -22.06
C MET A 1 9.31 -18.13 -20.98
N ILE A 2 9.49 -18.67 -19.78
CA ILE A 2 8.61 -18.36 -18.64
C ILE A 2 8.72 -16.88 -18.28
N GLU A 3 9.92 -16.34 -18.30
CA GLU A 3 10.16 -14.92 -18.01
C GLU A 3 9.51 -14.01 -19.04
N GLU A 4 9.49 -14.36 -20.30
CA GLU A 4 8.83 -13.59 -21.36
C GLU A 4 7.32 -13.60 -21.20
N ARG A 5 6.75 -14.76 -20.88
CA ARG A 5 5.32 -14.91 -20.63
C ARG A 5 4.91 -14.13 -19.38
N LEU A 6 5.70 -14.24 -18.33
CA LEU A 6 5.48 -13.52 -17.10
C LEU A 6 5.54 -12.00 -17.35
N HIS A 7 6.51 -11.56 -18.12
CA HIS A 7 6.66 -10.15 -18.48
C HIS A 7 5.46 -9.64 -19.27
N ALA A 8 4.98 -10.44 -20.22
CA ALA A 8 3.81 -10.09 -21.02
C ALA A 8 2.54 -9.99 -20.15
N LEU A 9 2.37 -10.91 -19.20
CA LEU A 9 1.25 -10.88 -18.27
C LEU A 9 1.32 -9.67 -17.35
N LEU A 10 2.52 -9.33 -16.87
CA LEU A 10 2.71 -8.19 -15.98
C LEU A 10 2.41 -6.85 -16.64
N ARG A 11 2.62 -6.74 -17.96
CA ARG A 11 2.28 -5.52 -18.70
C ARG A 11 0.80 -5.16 -18.62
N GLY A 12 -0.06 -6.16 -18.52
CA GLY A 12 -1.50 -5.94 -18.44
C GLY A 12 -2.00 -5.54 -17.05
N VAL A 13 -1.14 -5.56 -16.06
CA VAL A 13 -1.52 -5.26 -14.68
C VAL A 13 -1.27 -3.77 -14.39
N PRO A 14 -2.32 -2.99 -14.03
CA PRO A 14 -2.16 -1.55 -13.79
C PRO A 14 -1.52 -1.20 -12.45
N VAL A 15 -1.32 -2.17 -11.59
CA VAL A 15 -0.71 -2.01 -10.26
C VAL A 15 0.77 -2.38 -10.35
N ALA A 16 1.62 -1.67 -9.61
CA ALA A 16 3.04 -2.00 -9.52
C ALA A 16 3.19 -3.44 -9.03
N MET A 17 3.85 -4.27 -9.81
CA MET A 17 4.00 -5.68 -9.51
C MET A 17 5.37 -6.19 -9.95
N LEU A 18 5.99 -6.96 -9.06
CA LEU A 18 7.18 -7.71 -9.39
C LEU A 18 6.98 -9.17 -9.02
N ALA A 19 7.79 -10.02 -9.63
CA ALA A 19 7.83 -11.42 -9.28
C ALA A 19 9.25 -11.81 -8.91
N VAL A 20 9.37 -12.69 -7.94
CA VAL A 20 10.66 -13.23 -7.49
C VAL A 20 10.62 -14.76 -7.52
N ASP A 21 11.78 -15.36 -7.66
CA ASP A 21 11.93 -16.82 -7.58
C ASP A 21 12.01 -17.28 -6.11
N GLY A 22 12.24 -18.58 -5.89
CA GLY A 22 12.34 -19.14 -4.55
C GLY A 22 13.52 -18.64 -3.72
N HIS A 23 14.47 -17.97 -4.34
CA HIS A 23 15.63 -17.37 -3.69
C HIS A 23 15.51 -15.86 -3.53
N ALA A 24 14.29 -15.32 -3.69
CA ALA A 24 13.99 -13.89 -3.62
C ALA A 24 14.76 -13.06 -4.64
N ARG A 25 15.07 -13.63 -5.80
CA ARG A 25 15.66 -12.92 -6.92
C ARG A 25 14.59 -12.48 -7.90
N ILE A 26 14.69 -11.29 -8.39
CA ILE A 26 13.69 -10.71 -9.30
C ILE A 26 13.71 -11.44 -10.64
N ILE A 27 12.55 -11.91 -11.07
CA ILE A 27 12.35 -12.56 -12.36
C ILE A 27 11.46 -11.77 -13.30
N GLY A 28 10.80 -10.74 -12.82
CA GLY A 28 9.98 -9.87 -13.64
C GLY A 28 9.42 -8.69 -12.87
N ALA A 29 9.11 -7.63 -13.60
CA ALA A 29 8.49 -6.42 -13.05
C ALA A 29 7.73 -5.72 -14.17
N ASN A 30 6.66 -5.00 -13.84
CA ASN A 30 5.96 -4.19 -14.82
C ASN A 30 6.42 -2.73 -14.79
N GLU A 31 5.93 -1.93 -15.73
CA GLU A 31 6.27 -0.52 -15.81
C GLU A 31 5.86 0.27 -14.57
N ALA A 32 4.72 -0.07 -13.99
CA ALA A 32 4.25 0.58 -12.77
C ALA A 32 5.22 0.35 -11.61
N ALA A 33 5.81 -0.84 -11.50
CA ALA A 33 6.83 -1.14 -10.50
C ALA A 33 8.10 -0.31 -10.74
N GLU A 34 8.53 -0.21 -11.99
CA GLU A 34 9.71 0.59 -12.34
C GLU A 34 9.47 2.08 -12.09
N ALA A 35 8.26 2.57 -12.34
CA ALA A 35 7.91 3.95 -12.06
C ALA A 35 7.93 4.26 -10.56
N LEU A 36 7.55 3.29 -9.74
CA LEU A 36 7.49 3.46 -8.28
C LEU A 36 8.87 3.26 -7.62
N LEU A 37 9.60 2.24 -8.05
CA LEU A 37 10.83 1.80 -7.38
C LEU A 37 12.12 2.19 -8.12
N GLY A 38 11.99 2.71 -9.33
CA GLY A 38 13.13 2.91 -10.21
C GLY A 38 13.45 1.64 -10.98
N ALA A 39 14.65 1.54 -11.53
CA ALA A 39 15.06 0.37 -12.30
C ALA A 39 14.98 -0.90 -11.45
N VAL A 40 14.37 -1.94 -12.02
CA VAL A 40 14.21 -3.25 -11.36
C VAL A 40 14.92 -4.29 -12.21
N PRO A 41 16.25 -4.42 -12.10
CA PRO A 41 17.01 -5.38 -12.92
C PRO A 41 16.67 -6.81 -12.54
N GLY A 42 16.44 -7.65 -13.54
CA GLY A 42 16.24 -9.07 -13.35
C GLY A 42 17.47 -9.76 -12.75
N GLY A 43 17.25 -10.78 -11.96
CA GLY A 43 18.32 -11.57 -11.34
C GLY A 43 18.90 -10.99 -10.06
N ARG A 44 18.58 -9.76 -9.74
CA ARG A 44 19.03 -9.15 -8.47
C ARG A 44 18.18 -9.58 -7.30
N PRO A 45 18.74 -9.64 -6.09
CA PRO A 45 17.95 -9.88 -4.89
C PRO A 45 16.92 -8.78 -4.68
N PHE A 46 15.71 -9.15 -4.30
CA PHE A 46 14.62 -8.21 -4.04
C PHE A 46 15.03 -7.14 -3.02
N VAL A 47 15.77 -7.52 -1.98
CA VAL A 47 16.21 -6.61 -0.92
C VAL A 47 17.03 -5.43 -1.45
N THR A 48 17.69 -5.58 -2.60
CA THR A 48 18.48 -4.48 -3.18
C THR A 48 17.59 -3.45 -3.88
N VAL A 49 16.38 -3.83 -4.29
CA VAL A 49 15.42 -2.95 -4.95
C VAL A 49 14.51 -2.27 -3.92
N LEU A 50 14.09 -3.01 -2.92
CA LEU A 50 13.21 -2.50 -1.87
C LEU A 50 13.77 -2.88 -0.50
N ARG A 51 14.42 -1.93 0.13
CA ARG A 51 15.06 -2.11 1.44
C ARG A 51 14.09 -1.74 2.57
N HIS A 52 13.05 -2.54 2.70
CA HIS A 52 12.06 -2.35 3.75
C HIS A 52 11.97 -3.62 4.59
N PRO A 53 12.39 -3.59 5.86
CA PRO A 53 12.45 -4.81 6.68
C PRO A 53 11.14 -5.58 6.79
N GLU A 54 10.02 -4.88 6.95
CA GLU A 54 8.71 -5.51 7.07
C GLU A 54 8.27 -6.20 5.76
N VAL A 55 8.55 -5.57 4.62
CA VAL A 55 8.24 -6.16 3.32
C VAL A 55 9.11 -7.38 3.06
N ASN A 56 10.39 -7.28 3.37
CA ASN A 56 11.31 -8.40 3.20
C ASN A 56 10.98 -9.57 4.12
N ALA A 57 10.56 -9.28 5.36
CA ALA A 57 10.08 -10.32 6.29
C ALA A 57 8.82 -11.00 5.77
N ALA A 58 7.88 -10.24 5.19
CA ALA A 58 6.68 -10.78 4.59
C ALA A 58 7.01 -11.67 3.38
N LEU A 59 7.95 -11.24 2.55
CA LEU A 59 8.41 -12.04 1.42
C LEU A 59 9.04 -13.35 1.88
N ASP A 60 9.91 -13.30 2.88
CA ASP A 60 10.54 -14.49 3.44
C ASP A 60 9.50 -15.47 4.00
N ALA A 61 8.47 -14.97 4.67
CA ALA A 61 7.38 -15.79 5.20
C ALA A 61 6.62 -16.48 4.09
N VAL A 62 6.32 -15.79 2.99
CA VAL A 62 5.62 -16.37 1.84
C VAL A 62 6.50 -17.40 1.14
N LEU A 63 7.79 -17.12 0.98
CA LEU A 63 8.72 -18.09 0.37
C LEU A 63 8.93 -19.31 1.27
N ALA A 64 8.74 -19.16 2.58
CA ALA A 64 8.84 -20.27 3.54
C ALA A 64 7.57 -21.13 3.63
N GLY A 65 6.48 -20.73 2.98
CA GLY A 65 5.26 -21.54 2.93
C GLY A 65 3.94 -20.82 3.17
N GLN A 66 3.97 -19.60 3.66
CA GLN A 66 2.76 -18.80 3.82
C GLN A 66 2.19 -18.45 2.44
N GLU A 67 0.88 -18.53 2.27
CA GLU A 67 0.27 -18.29 0.96
C GLU A 67 0.19 -16.83 0.58
N ARG A 68 -0.04 -15.96 1.55
CA ARG A 68 -0.19 -14.54 1.31
C ARG A 68 0.19 -13.75 2.55
N ALA A 69 0.78 -12.61 2.32
CA ALA A 69 1.01 -11.61 3.36
C ALA A 69 0.56 -10.25 2.83
N ARG A 70 -0.07 -9.46 3.68
CA ARG A 70 -0.58 -8.14 3.34
C ARG A 70 -0.17 -7.17 4.43
N LEU A 71 0.41 -6.06 4.04
CA LEU A 71 0.86 -5.06 5.00
C LEU A 71 0.77 -3.67 4.40
N VAL A 72 0.67 -2.67 5.27
CA VAL A 72 0.64 -1.28 4.87
C VAL A 72 1.94 -0.65 5.35
N VAL A 73 2.67 -0.03 4.45
CA VAL A 73 3.99 0.54 4.72
C VAL A 73 4.12 1.90 4.08
N THR A 74 5.05 2.70 4.59
CA THR A 74 5.44 3.95 3.96
C THR A 74 6.74 3.71 3.22
N LEU A 75 6.72 3.98 1.92
CA LEU A 75 7.88 3.85 1.06
C LEU A 75 8.36 5.23 0.62
N GLY A 76 9.65 5.34 0.32
CA GLY A 76 10.25 6.55 -0.21
C GLY A 76 11.11 7.31 0.79
N ALA A 77 11.74 8.37 0.29
CA ALA A 77 12.58 9.26 1.07
C ALA A 77 11.76 10.28 1.88
N ALA A 78 12.42 10.98 2.80
CA ALA A 78 11.78 11.91 3.73
C ALA A 78 10.87 12.97 3.08
N ASP A 79 11.20 13.40 1.85
CA ASP A 79 10.45 14.42 1.09
C ASP A 79 9.36 13.83 0.20
N ARG A 80 9.36 12.51 -0.03
CA ARG A 80 8.36 11.81 -0.84
C ARG A 80 7.98 10.49 -0.21
N ARG A 81 7.16 10.55 0.81
CA ARG A 81 6.62 9.35 1.43
C ARG A 81 5.35 8.92 0.71
N VAL A 82 5.35 7.68 0.26
CA VAL A 82 4.20 7.07 -0.39
C VAL A 82 3.65 6.02 0.55
N PHE A 83 2.39 6.16 0.88
CA PHE A 83 1.67 5.21 1.73
C PHE A 83 1.17 4.08 0.85
N CYS A 84 1.70 2.87 1.04
CA CYS A 84 1.46 1.74 0.15
C CYS A 84 0.89 0.55 0.88
N GLU A 85 -0.01 -0.15 0.20
CA GLU A 85 -0.41 -1.49 0.58
C GLU A 85 0.40 -2.49 -0.24
N VAL A 86 1.12 -3.37 0.44
CA VAL A 86 1.93 -4.40 -0.20
C VAL A 86 1.28 -5.75 0.03
N THR A 87 1.04 -6.47 -1.06
CA THR A 87 0.51 -7.83 -1.01
C THR A 87 1.53 -8.77 -1.61
N VAL A 88 1.98 -9.74 -0.84
CA VAL A 88 2.89 -10.78 -1.28
C VAL A 88 2.09 -12.08 -1.40
N THR A 89 2.09 -12.69 -2.57
CA THR A 89 1.34 -13.91 -2.84
C THR A 89 2.27 -14.99 -3.34
N ALA A 90 2.14 -16.19 -2.80
CA ALA A 90 2.93 -17.33 -3.25
C ALA A 90 2.61 -17.70 -4.70
N LEU A 91 3.64 -17.96 -5.49
CA LEU A 91 3.53 -18.50 -6.84
C LEU A 91 4.00 -19.94 -6.80
N ARG A 92 3.09 -20.86 -7.13
CA ARG A 92 3.37 -22.29 -7.11
C ARG A 92 2.77 -22.94 -8.34
N ALA A 93 3.52 -22.88 -9.43
CA ALA A 93 3.14 -23.52 -10.68
C ALA A 93 4.33 -24.32 -11.21
N PRO A 94 4.10 -25.32 -12.08
CA PRO A 94 5.21 -26.05 -12.70
C PRO A 94 6.18 -25.09 -13.41
N GLY A 95 7.44 -25.14 -13.01
CA GLY A 95 8.48 -24.27 -13.53
C GLY A 95 8.50 -22.85 -12.98
N LEU A 96 7.61 -22.53 -12.04
CA LEU A 96 7.55 -21.18 -11.43
C LEU A 96 7.22 -21.31 -9.95
N VAL A 97 8.23 -21.27 -9.12
CA VAL A 97 8.09 -21.26 -7.66
C VAL A 97 8.72 -19.99 -7.14
N GLY A 98 7.94 -19.20 -6.42
CA GLY A 98 8.40 -17.93 -5.89
C GLY A 98 7.26 -17.14 -5.29
N ALA A 99 7.25 -15.83 -5.52
CA ALA A 99 6.21 -14.95 -5.02
C ALA A 99 5.99 -13.76 -5.96
N ALA A 100 4.77 -13.25 -5.94
CA ALA A 100 4.42 -11.98 -6.58
C ALA A 100 4.28 -10.91 -5.49
N VAL A 101 4.84 -9.74 -5.73
CA VAL A 101 4.75 -8.60 -4.83
C VAL A 101 3.99 -7.49 -5.55
N ALA A 102 2.80 -7.18 -5.06
CA ALA A 102 1.99 -6.09 -5.60
C ALA A 102 2.04 -4.91 -4.63
N ILE A 103 2.26 -3.72 -5.17
CA ILE A 103 2.39 -2.49 -4.37
C ILE A 103 1.37 -1.49 -4.89
N GLU A 104 0.38 -1.19 -4.07
CA GLU A 104 -0.63 -0.18 -4.38
C GLU A 104 -0.36 1.10 -3.60
N ASP A 105 -0.26 2.20 -4.32
CA ASP A 105 -0.17 3.51 -3.71
C ASP A 105 -1.52 3.89 -3.10
N ARG A 106 -1.56 4.01 -1.79
CA ARG A 106 -2.74 4.38 -1.02
C ARG A 106 -2.68 5.82 -0.50
N SER A 107 -1.68 6.59 -0.91
CA SER A 107 -1.48 7.96 -0.45
C SER A 107 -2.71 8.82 -0.67
N ARG A 108 -3.35 8.65 -1.83
CA ARG A 108 -4.54 9.40 -2.18
C ARG A 108 -5.74 9.04 -1.29
N ASP A 109 -5.92 7.77 -1.03
CA ASP A 109 -7.00 7.29 -0.16
C ASP A 109 -6.75 7.75 1.28
N GLU A 110 -5.52 7.69 1.74
CA GLU A 110 -5.14 8.14 3.08
C GLU A 110 -5.29 9.66 3.21
N GLU A 111 -4.91 10.43 2.20
CA GLU A 111 -5.13 11.87 2.16
C GLU A 111 -6.62 12.19 2.21
N THR A 112 -7.43 11.49 1.44
CA THR A 112 -8.88 11.66 1.42
C THR A 112 -9.48 11.34 2.79
N GLU A 113 -9.06 10.24 3.41
CA GLU A 113 -9.51 9.88 4.75
C GLU A 113 -9.07 10.90 5.80
N GLN A 114 -7.85 11.40 5.69
CA GLN A 114 -7.36 12.43 6.60
C GLN A 114 -8.12 13.73 6.43
N MET A 115 -8.38 14.16 5.21
CA MET A 115 -9.20 15.32 4.91
C MET A 115 -10.60 15.17 5.47
N ARG A 116 -11.18 13.98 5.32
CA ARG A 116 -12.51 13.70 5.84
C ARG A 116 -12.54 13.77 7.36
N ARG A 117 -11.55 13.20 8.02
CA ARG A 117 -11.42 13.26 9.49
C ARG A 117 -11.24 14.69 9.97
N ASP A 118 -10.36 15.45 9.31
CA ASP A 118 -10.11 16.86 9.63
C ASP A 118 -11.36 17.70 9.41
N PHE A 119 -12.09 17.46 8.33
CA PHE A 119 -13.34 18.14 8.05
C PHE A 119 -14.35 17.89 9.15
N VAL A 120 -14.57 16.63 9.52
CA VAL A 120 -15.52 16.25 10.59
C VAL A 120 -15.09 16.90 11.92
N ALA A 121 -13.81 16.85 12.24
CA ALA A 121 -13.28 17.46 13.45
C ALA A 121 -13.48 18.97 13.47
N ASN A 122 -13.19 19.65 12.35
CA ASN A 122 -13.35 21.11 12.23
C ASN A 122 -14.83 21.51 12.31
N VAL A 123 -15.70 20.78 11.62
CA VAL A 123 -17.14 21.05 11.67
C VAL A 123 -17.66 20.85 13.08
N SER A 124 -17.28 19.77 13.74
CA SER A 124 -17.68 19.51 15.12
C SER A 124 -17.17 20.60 16.07
N HIS A 125 -15.93 21.04 15.89
CA HIS A 125 -15.35 22.08 16.69
C HIS A 125 -16.03 23.45 16.46
N GLU A 126 -16.26 23.81 15.21
CA GLU A 126 -16.94 25.06 14.86
C GLU A 126 -18.41 25.10 15.29
N LEU A 127 -19.08 23.96 15.22
CA LEU A 127 -20.48 23.85 15.64
C LEU A 127 -20.64 23.73 17.15
N ARG A 128 -19.59 23.38 17.86
CA ARG A 128 -19.68 23.21 19.32
C ARG A 128 -20.10 24.50 20.03
N THR A 129 -19.48 25.64 19.69
CA THR A 129 -19.84 26.93 20.26
C THR A 129 -21.22 27.42 19.78
N PRO A 130 -21.53 27.44 18.48
CA PRO A 130 -22.86 27.81 18.02
C PRO A 130 -23.97 26.88 18.54
N LEU A 131 -23.76 25.58 18.57
CA LEU A 131 -24.73 24.63 19.10
C LEU A 131 -24.95 24.81 20.60
N THR A 132 -23.89 25.04 21.33
CA THR A 132 -23.97 25.33 22.76
C THR A 132 -24.75 26.61 23.01
N ALA A 133 -24.46 27.64 22.24
CA ALA A 133 -25.20 28.93 22.33
C ALA A 133 -26.68 28.75 21.94
N MET A 134 -26.95 27.98 20.89
CA MET A 134 -28.33 27.69 20.47
C MET A 134 -29.06 26.85 21.50
N THR A 135 -28.44 25.87 22.06
CA THR A 135 -29.04 25.04 23.11
C THR A 135 -29.37 25.88 24.34
N GLY A 136 -28.42 26.70 24.79
CA GLY A 136 -28.69 27.63 25.89
C GLY A 136 -29.81 28.60 25.60
N PHE A 137 -29.87 29.12 24.39
CA PHE A 137 -30.92 30.04 23.94
C PHE A 137 -32.28 29.35 23.94
N ILE A 138 -32.36 28.13 23.40
CA ILE A 138 -33.59 27.34 23.36
C ILE A 138 -34.06 26.99 24.78
N GLU A 139 -33.17 26.59 25.64
CA GLU A 139 -33.49 26.31 27.04
C GLU A 139 -34.00 27.52 27.76
N THR A 140 -33.42 28.69 27.49
CA THR A 140 -33.87 29.96 28.04
C THR A 140 -35.29 30.29 27.57
N LEU A 141 -35.57 30.08 26.28
CA LEU A 141 -36.89 30.34 25.70
C LEU A 141 -37.96 29.35 26.17
N ARG A 142 -37.56 28.11 26.41
CA ARG A 142 -38.47 27.07 26.92
C ARG A 142 -38.66 27.15 28.43
N GLY A 143 -37.83 27.94 29.11
CA GLY A 143 -37.78 27.94 30.54
C GLY A 143 -37.02 26.74 31.10
N PRO A 144 -36.76 26.68 32.39
CA PRO A 144 -36.10 25.58 33.04
C PRO A 144 -37.03 24.36 33.07
N ALA A 145 -36.92 23.56 32.02
CA ALA A 145 -37.70 22.33 31.97
C ALA A 145 -36.80 21.12 32.12
#